data_4aa155b311615ae8b6c4de15df514d61
#
_entry.id   4aa155b311615ae8b6c4de15df514d61
#
_cell.length_a   1.000
_cell.length_b   1.000
_cell.length_c   1.000
_cell.angle_alpha   90.00
_cell.angle_beta   90.00
_cell.angle_gamma   90.00
#
_symmetry.space_group_name_H-M   'P 1'
#
loop_
_entity.id
_entity.type
_entity.pdbx_description
1 polymer ?
#
loop_
_entity_poly.entity_id
_entity_poly.type
_entity_poly.pdbx_seq_one_letter_code
_entity_poly.pdbx_strand_id
1 'polypeptide(L)'
;SQFGCEIFTAETALIRQMSDHTLQHMHKLHLDYQMLSNEQFAKSATADWCTVNFTGEPAQITALTQDLLIRYPHVFDVTSSMPTFCEITAAGVNKGSALRNIVEYLPDVERVFAIGDSYNDESMLQEAQISFAPANAEPEVLQNVNMTVSSNNDRAVADMIEYLEKIG
;
A
#
# COMPACT_ATOMS: atom_id res chain seq x y z
N SER A 1 -12.22 -9.37 19.24
CA SER A 1 -10.93 -9.60 18.59
C SER A 1 -10.07 -8.37 18.77
N GLN A 2 -8.81 -8.56 18.98
CA GLN A 2 -7.84 -7.51 19.22
C GLN A 2 -7.12 -7.24 17.90
N PHE A 3 -6.81 -5.99 17.57
CA PHE A 3 -6.01 -5.66 16.39
C PHE A 3 -4.65 -6.35 16.44
N GLY A 4 -4.17 -6.84 15.32
CA GLY A 4 -2.74 -7.08 15.13
C GLY A 4 -2.01 -5.76 14.90
N CYS A 5 -0.75 -5.70 15.27
CA CYS A 5 0.10 -4.53 15.02
C CYS A 5 1.47 -5.00 14.55
N GLU A 6 1.78 -4.63 13.32
CA GLU A 6 2.99 -4.98 12.59
C GLU A 6 3.77 -3.70 12.30
N ILE A 7 5.07 -3.74 12.47
CA ILE A 7 5.96 -2.61 12.16
C ILE A 7 7.03 -3.15 11.23
N PHE A 8 7.16 -2.54 10.07
CA PHE A 8 8.20 -2.90 9.13
C PHE A 8 9.31 -1.86 9.17
N THR A 9 10.52 -2.36 9.25
CA THR A 9 11.77 -1.62 9.08
C THR A 9 12.42 -2.01 7.75
N ALA A 10 13.53 -1.40 7.39
CA ALA A 10 14.29 -1.80 6.20
C ALA A 10 14.84 -3.24 6.29
N GLU A 11 14.96 -3.80 7.49
CA GLU A 11 15.65 -5.07 7.72
C GLU A 11 14.73 -6.19 8.21
N THR A 12 13.64 -5.88 8.92
CA THR A 12 12.84 -6.91 9.60
C THR A 12 11.40 -6.46 9.86
N ALA A 13 10.54 -7.44 10.09
CA ALA A 13 9.20 -7.24 10.62
C ALA A 13 9.20 -7.39 12.14
N LEU A 14 8.63 -6.40 12.82
CA LEU A 14 8.49 -6.35 14.27
C LEU A 14 7.00 -6.46 14.61
N ILE A 15 6.61 -7.43 15.42
CA ILE A 15 5.21 -7.65 15.78
C ILE A 15 4.99 -7.16 17.22
N ARG A 16 4.24 -6.07 17.33
CA ARG A 16 3.85 -5.53 18.63
C ARG A 16 2.69 -6.30 19.25
N GLN A 17 1.77 -6.72 18.40
CA GLN A 17 0.61 -7.50 18.79
C GLN A 17 0.24 -8.49 17.69
N MET A 18 0.18 -9.77 18.07
CA MET A 18 -0.22 -10.84 17.16
C MET A 18 -1.75 -10.93 17.08
N SER A 19 -2.24 -11.13 15.85
CA SER A 19 -3.63 -11.54 15.56
C SER A 19 -3.60 -12.69 14.54
N ASP A 20 -4.73 -13.32 14.29
CA ASP A 20 -4.82 -14.34 13.23
C ASP A 20 -4.52 -13.75 11.85
N HIS A 21 -4.95 -12.51 11.59
CA HIS A 21 -4.64 -11.79 10.36
C HIS A 21 -3.14 -11.51 10.23
N THR A 22 -2.48 -11.05 11.32
CA THR A 22 -1.03 -10.86 11.36
C THR A 22 -0.29 -12.14 11.04
N LEU A 23 -0.67 -13.25 11.67
CA LEU A 23 -0.02 -14.54 11.46
C LEU A 23 -0.15 -15.00 10.00
N GLN A 24 -1.35 -14.88 9.42
CA GLN A 24 -1.59 -15.19 8.01
C GLN A 24 -0.77 -14.29 7.08
N HIS A 25 -0.65 -13.01 7.41
CA HIS A 25 0.13 -12.06 6.63
C HIS A 25 1.63 -12.42 6.63
N MET A 26 2.21 -12.67 7.80
CA MET A 26 3.61 -13.09 7.90
C MET A 26 3.89 -14.39 7.14
N HIS A 27 2.98 -15.36 7.21
CA HIS A 27 3.08 -16.61 6.44
C HIS A 27 3.01 -16.36 4.92
N LYS A 28 2.10 -15.49 4.48
CA LYS A 28 1.94 -15.15 3.05
C LYS A 28 3.18 -14.46 2.48
N LEU A 29 3.81 -13.60 3.27
CA LEU A 29 5.02 -12.88 2.88
C LEU A 29 6.30 -13.73 3.01
N HIS A 30 6.22 -14.90 3.66
CA HIS A 30 7.40 -15.73 4.01
C HIS A 30 8.48 -14.94 4.76
N LEU A 31 8.07 -14.03 5.65
CA LEU A 31 8.97 -13.19 6.42
C LEU A 31 9.18 -13.75 7.82
N ASP A 32 10.44 -13.72 8.25
CA ASP A 32 10.79 -13.84 9.66
C ASP A 32 10.39 -12.55 10.40
N TYR A 33 9.96 -12.69 11.63
CA TYR A 33 9.56 -11.56 12.45
C TYR A 33 10.04 -11.67 13.90
N GLN A 34 10.11 -10.55 14.58
CA GLN A 34 10.43 -10.49 16.00
C GLN A 34 9.23 -9.97 16.80
N MET A 35 8.89 -10.66 17.89
CA MET A 35 7.90 -10.17 18.83
C MET A 35 8.49 -9.08 19.71
N LEU A 36 7.83 -7.92 19.82
CA LEU A 36 8.24 -6.83 20.68
C LEU A 36 7.53 -6.88 22.02
N SER A 37 8.29 -6.90 23.11
CA SER A 37 7.77 -6.58 24.45
C SER A 37 7.39 -5.09 24.55
N ASN A 38 6.64 -4.74 25.61
CA ASN A 38 6.30 -3.32 25.89
C ASN A 38 7.54 -2.45 26.03
N GLU A 39 8.57 -2.95 26.69
CA GLU A 39 9.82 -2.22 26.91
C GLU A 39 10.60 -2.01 25.59
N GLN A 40 10.70 -3.05 24.77
CA GLN A 40 11.34 -2.96 23.47
C GLN A 40 10.60 -2.00 22.54
N PHE A 41 9.26 -2.08 22.51
CA PHE A 41 8.45 -1.16 21.72
C PHE A 41 8.69 0.31 22.15
N ALA A 42 8.65 0.59 23.45
CA ALA A 42 8.89 1.96 23.94
C ALA A 42 10.30 2.47 23.58
N LYS A 43 11.30 1.61 23.50
CA LYS A 43 12.67 1.96 23.11
C LYS A 43 12.85 2.07 21.60
N SER A 44 12.08 1.34 20.81
CA SER A 44 12.16 1.33 19.34
C SER A 44 11.40 2.48 18.68
N ALA A 45 10.62 3.25 19.45
CA ALA A 45 9.64 4.23 18.96
C ALA A 45 10.17 5.42 18.15
N THR A 46 11.42 5.44 17.77
CA THR A 46 12.00 6.58 17.04
C THR A 46 12.91 6.21 15.87
N ALA A 47 13.17 4.95 15.62
CA ALA A 47 14.16 4.57 14.63
C ALA A 47 13.52 3.72 13.52
N ASP A 48 13.72 4.11 12.29
CA ASP A 48 13.69 3.28 11.08
C ASP A 48 12.38 2.52 10.78
N TRP A 49 11.24 2.97 11.32
CA TRP A 49 9.94 2.44 10.95
C TRP A 49 9.53 2.93 9.57
N CYS A 50 9.45 2.02 8.62
CA CYS A 50 9.01 2.32 7.26
C CYS A 50 7.48 2.41 7.18
N THR A 51 6.79 1.45 7.83
CA THR A 51 5.34 1.41 7.90
C THR A 51 4.86 0.73 9.19
N VAL A 52 3.68 1.13 9.63
CA VAL A 52 2.96 0.48 10.72
C VAL A 52 1.63 -0.01 10.19
N ASN A 53 1.37 -1.31 10.31
CA ASN A 53 0.13 -1.92 9.87
C ASN A 53 -0.70 -2.37 11.05
N PHE A 54 -1.98 -2.04 11.02
CA PHE A 54 -2.98 -2.66 11.87
C PHE A 54 -3.78 -3.67 11.07
N THR A 55 -3.95 -4.86 11.64
CA THR A 55 -4.70 -5.95 11.04
C THR A 55 -5.87 -6.34 11.91
N GLY A 56 -7.00 -6.70 11.31
CA GLY A 56 -8.19 -7.08 12.07
C GLY A 56 -9.42 -7.29 11.19
N GLU A 57 -10.58 -7.39 11.82
CA GLU A 57 -11.84 -7.52 11.11
C GLU A 57 -12.16 -6.27 10.27
N PRO A 58 -12.74 -6.41 9.06
CA PRO A 58 -12.96 -5.29 8.13
C PRO A 58 -13.65 -4.08 8.76
N ALA A 59 -14.73 -4.31 9.52
CA ALA A 59 -15.46 -3.21 10.16
C ALA A 59 -14.62 -2.43 11.18
N GLN A 60 -13.73 -3.12 11.90
CA GLN A 60 -12.84 -2.50 12.87
C GLN A 60 -11.73 -1.71 12.16
N ILE A 61 -11.17 -2.25 11.10
CA ILE A 61 -10.16 -1.59 10.28
C ILE A 61 -10.73 -0.33 9.61
N THR A 62 -11.92 -0.41 9.03
CA THR A 62 -12.61 0.76 8.47
C THR A 62 -12.79 1.86 9.51
N ALA A 63 -13.27 1.52 10.71
CA ALA A 63 -13.47 2.48 11.79
C ALA A 63 -12.13 3.10 12.26
N LEU A 64 -11.09 2.30 12.38
CA LEU A 64 -9.74 2.78 12.74
C LEU A 64 -9.19 3.73 11.69
N THR A 65 -9.27 3.36 10.41
CA THR A 65 -8.79 4.18 9.30
C THR A 65 -9.49 5.55 9.30
N GLN A 66 -10.81 5.57 9.43
CA GLN A 66 -11.58 6.82 9.50
C GLN A 66 -11.20 7.68 10.71
N ASP A 67 -11.04 7.07 11.89
CA ASP A 67 -10.63 7.77 13.11
C ASP A 67 -9.24 8.41 12.96
N LEU A 68 -8.28 7.69 12.36
CA LEU A 68 -6.93 8.20 12.10
C LEU A 68 -6.93 9.37 11.13
N LEU A 69 -7.68 9.29 10.03
CA LEU A 69 -7.79 10.36 9.04
C LEU A 69 -8.43 11.62 9.64
N ILE A 70 -9.39 11.47 10.55
CA ILE A 70 -10.05 12.60 11.22
C ILE A 70 -9.14 13.23 12.28
N ARG A 71 -8.48 12.42 13.11
CA ARG A 71 -7.68 12.94 14.25
C ARG A 71 -6.31 13.45 13.86
N TYR A 72 -5.73 12.88 12.81
CA TYR A 72 -4.35 13.14 12.42
C TYR A 72 -4.22 13.54 10.94
N PRO A 73 -5.03 14.49 10.46
CA PRO A 73 -4.96 14.92 9.06
C PRO A 73 -3.55 15.44 8.75
N HIS A 74 -2.95 14.97 7.67
CA HIS A 74 -1.62 15.38 7.21
C HIS A 74 -0.43 15.00 8.12
N VAL A 75 -0.66 14.25 9.21
CA VAL A 75 0.43 13.76 10.07
C VAL A 75 1.00 12.45 9.52
N PHE A 76 0.13 11.64 8.92
CA PHE A 76 0.46 10.36 8.32
C PHE A 76 -0.28 10.20 6.99
N ASP A 77 0.28 9.41 6.09
CA ASP A 77 -0.49 8.79 5.03
C ASP A 77 -1.11 7.50 5.58
N VAL A 78 -2.42 7.37 5.42
CA VAL A 78 -3.18 6.19 5.87
C VAL A 78 -3.88 5.59 4.67
N THR A 79 -3.53 4.35 4.35
CA THR A 79 -4.08 3.63 3.21
C THR A 79 -4.56 2.23 3.60
N SER A 80 -5.14 1.53 2.65
CA SER A 80 -5.56 0.14 2.82
C SER A 80 -5.31 -0.60 1.50
N SER A 81 -4.64 -1.73 1.57
CA SER A 81 -4.45 -2.65 0.44
C SER A 81 -5.47 -3.79 0.47
N MET A 82 -6.11 -4.02 1.61
CA MET A 82 -7.14 -5.03 1.83
C MET A 82 -8.09 -4.59 2.93
N PRO A 83 -9.35 -5.04 2.94
CA PRO A 83 -10.33 -4.67 3.98
C PRO A 83 -9.90 -4.98 5.42
N THR A 84 -8.94 -5.89 5.59
CA THR A 84 -8.40 -6.32 6.90
C THR A 84 -7.12 -5.59 7.31
N PHE A 85 -6.68 -4.57 6.53
CA PHE A 85 -5.44 -3.83 6.76
C PHE A 85 -5.67 -2.32 6.82
N CYS A 86 -5.03 -1.68 7.78
CA CYS A 86 -4.81 -0.24 7.83
C CYS A 86 -3.30 -0.01 7.85
N GLU A 87 -2.79 0.62 6.82
CA GLU A 87 -1.36 0.89 6.59
C GLU A 87 -1.07 2.36 6.87
N ILE A 88 -0.08 2.63 7.70
CA ILE A 88 0.32 3.98 8.11
C ILE A 88 1.77 4.19 7.71
N THR A 89 2.02 5.23 6.95
CA THR A 89 3.36 5.69 6.58
C THR A 89 3.57 7.14 7.01
N ALA A 90 4.80 7.62 6.94
CA ALA A 90 5.06 9.04 7.14
C ALA A 90 4.32 9.88 6.09
N ALA A 91 3.91 11.09 6.46
CA ALA A 91 3.19 11.97 5.55
C ALA A 91 3.98 12.20 4.25
N GLY A 92 3.32 12.06 3.12
CA GLY A 92 3.91 12.16 1.80
C GLY A 92 4.69 10.93 1.34
N VAL A 93 4.74 9.85 2.13
CA VAL A 93 5.38 8.59 1.75
C VAL A 93 4.31 7.62 1.24
N ASN A 94 4.18 7.55 -0.07
CA ASN A 94 3.20 6.70 -0.77
C ASN A 94 3.75 6.25 -2.13
N LYS A 95 3.02 5.42 -2.87
CA LYS A 95 3.45 4.89 -4.17
C LYS A 95 3.69 5.99 -5.21
N GLY A 96 2.93 7.08 -5.18
CA GLY A 96 3.11 8.22 -6.07
C GLY A 96 4.42 8.97 -5.79
N SER A 97 4.70 9.28 -4.53
CA SER A 97 5.97 9.92 -4.16
C SER A 97 7.17 9.02 -4.48
N ALA A 98 7.04 7.70 -4.28
CA ALA A 98 8.07 6.75 -4.67
C ALA A 98 8.31 6.76 -6.19
N LEU A 99 7.23 6.80 -6.98
CA LEU A 99 7.32 6.88 -8.45
C LEU A 99 8.01 8.18 -8.89
N ARG A 100 7.62 9.35 -8.35
CA ARG A 100 8.31 10.63 -8.63
C ARG A 100 9.80 10.54 -8.34
N ASN A 101 10.16 10.04 -7.17
CA ASN A 101 11.58 9.89 -6.79
C ASN A 101 12.33 8.99 -7.77
N ILE A 102 11.74 7.87 -8.21
CA ILE A 102 12.37 6.97 -9.19
C ILE A 102 12.58 7.69 -10.52
N VAL A 103 11.59 8.43 -11.00
CA VAL A 103 11.70 9.18 -12.28
C VAL A 103 12.79 10.24 -12.22
N GLU A 104 12.99 10.91 -11.09
CA GLU A 104 14.08 11.86 -10.90
C GLU A 104 15.48 11.24 -11.06
N TYR A 105 15.64 9.95 -10.75
CA TYR A 105 16.90 9.22 -10.96
C TYR A 105 17.07 8.65 -12.37
N LEU A 106 16.06 8.76 -13.22
CA LEU A 106 16.01 8.19 -14.57
C LEU A 106 15.84 9.30 -15.60
N PRO A 107 16.90 10.08 -15.94
CA PRO A 107 16.80 11.31 -16.76
C PRO A 107 16.29 11.06 -18.19
N ASP A 108 16.36 9.84 -18.69
CA ASP A 108 15.94 9.48 -20.05
C ASP A 108 14.49 8.94 -20.10
N VAL A 109 13.75 8.99 -18.99
CA VAL A 109 12.34 8.59 -18.96
C VAL A 109 11.47 9.69 -19.55
N GLU A 110 10.88 9.41 -20.71
CA GLU A 110 9.98 10.35 -21.39
C GLU A 110 8.52 10.17 -20.95
N ARG A 111 8.11 8.94 -20.62
CA ARG A 111 6.73 8.61 -20.27
C ARG A 111 6.67 7.60 -19.14
N VAL A 112 5.68 7.79 -18.29
CA VAL A 112 5.39 6.91 -17.14
C VAL A 112 3.98 6.36 -17.28
N PHE A 113 3.87 5.06 -17.18
CA PHE A 113 2.60 4.33 -17.20
C PHE A 113 2.47 3.54 -15.92
N ALA A 114 1.27 3.49 -15.36
CA ALA A 114 1.01 2.77 -14.13
C ALA A 114 -0.25 1.91 -14.24
N ILE A 115 -0.25 0.79 -13.56
CA ILE A 115 -1.41 -0.07 -13.35
C ILE A 115 -1.57 -0.36 -11.86
N GLY A 116 -2.79 -0.24 -11.34
CA GLY A 116 -3.11 -0.47 -9.95
C GLY A 116 -4.57 -0.86 -9.76
N ASP A 117 -4.88 -1.51 -8.64
CA ASP A 117 -6.19 -2.08 -8.37
C ASP A 117 -6.82 -1.63 -7.04
N SER A 118 -6.07 -0.96 -6.17
CA SER A 118 -6.50 -0.63 -4.82
C SER A 118 -6.18 0.82 -4.43
N TYR A 119 -6.76 1.28 -3.32
CA TYR A 119 -6.63 2.67 -2.83
C TYR A 119 -5.19 3.13 -2.61
N ASN A 120 -4.29 2.23 -2.21
CA ASN A 120 -2.87 2.56 -2.03
C ASN A 120 -2.13 2.79 -3.36
N ASP A 121 -2.77 2.50 -4.52
CA ASP A 121 -2.23 2.74 -5.85
C ASP A 121 -2.64 4.12 -6.41
N GLU A 122 -3.67 4.77 -5.86
CA GLU A 122 -4.24 5.99 -6.42
C GLU A 122 -3.20 7.08 -6.65
N SER A 123 -2.32 7.31 -5.67
CA SER A 123 -1.27 8.30 -5.80
C SER A 123 -0.29 8.01 -6.95
N MET A 124 0.01 6.74 -7.20
CA MET A 124 0.85 6.30 -8.32
C MET A 124 0.12 6.45 -9.66
N LEU A 125 -1.16 6.10 -9.69
CA LEU A 125 -2.00 6.21 -10.90
C LEU A 125 -2.17 7.68 -11.33
N GLN A 126 -2.22 8.62 -10.37
CA GLN A 126 -2.30 10.06 -10.62
C GLN A 126 -0.99 10.64 -11.18
N GLU A 127 0.17 10.06 -10.87
CA GLU A 127 1.47 10.50 -11.38
C GLU A 127 1.75 10.01 -12.81
N ALA A 128 1.05 8.99 -13.28
CA ALA A 128 1.25 8.41 -14.60
C ALA A 128 0.60 9.27 -15.71
N GLN A 129 1.24 9.36 -16.88
CA GLN A 129 0.63 9.95 -18.06
C GLN A 129 -0.55 9.14 -18.60
N ILE A 130 -0.48 7.82 -18.49
CA ILE A 130 -1.61 6.93 -18.73
C ILE A 130 -1.66 5.92 -17.59
N SER A 131 -2.80 5.89 -16.93
CA SER A 131 -3.08 4.96 -15.82
C SER A 131 -4.06 3.88 -16.26
N PHE A 132 -3.84 2.68 -15.74
CA PHE A 132 -4.64 1.50 -16.02
C PHE A 132 -5.16 0.88 -14.73
N ALA A 133 -6.31 0.23 -14.82
CA ALA A 133 -6.80 -0.62 -13.74
C ALA A 133 -7.34 -1.94 -14.31
N PRO A 134 -7.12 -3.09 -13.64
CA PRO A 134 -7.77 -4.33 -14.00
C PRO A 134 -9.28 -4.24 -13.74
N ALA A 135 -10.08 -4.96 -14.52
CA ALA A 135 -11.54 -4.89 -14.45
C ALA A 135 -12.14 -5.28 -13.09
N ASN A 136 -11.37 -5.94 -12.25
CA ASN A 136 -11.74 -6.30 -10.88
C ASN A 136 -11.08 -5.40 -9.81
N ALA A 137 -10.59 -4.21 -10.20
CA ALA A 137 -10.11 -3.19 -9.26
C ALA A 137 -11.25 -2.60 -8.42
N GLU A 138 -10.89 -1.90 -7.35
CA GLU A 138 -11.85 -1.17 -6.52
C GLU A 138 -12.65 -0.16 -7.36
N PRO A 139 -13.97 0.00 -7.09
CA PRO A 139 -14.85 0.85 -7.90
C PRO A 139 -14.36 2.30 -8.05
N GLU A 140 -13.79 2.87 -7.00
CA GLU A 140 -13.24 4.23 -7.00
C GLU A 140 -11.99 4.33 -7.89
N VAL A 141 -11.13 3.30 -7.88
CA VAL A 141 -9.95 3.23 -8.75
C VAL A 141 -10.38 3.18 -10.21
N LEU A 142 -11.38 2.34 -10.55
CA LEU A 142 -11.91 2.24 -11.92
C LEU A 142 -12.44 3.56 -12.47
N GLN A 143 -12.98 4.44 -11.60
CA GLN A 143 -13.52 5.75 -11.99
C GLN A 143 -12.41 6.78 -12.27
N ASN A 144 -11.20 6.57 -11.75
CA ASN A 144 -10.12 7.54 -11.74
C ASN A 144 -8.94 7.19 -12.67
N VAL A 145 -9.04 6.10 -13.44
CA VAL A 145 -8.01 5.70 -14.40
C VAL A 145 -8.36 6.06 -15.84
N ASN A 146 -7.35 6.17 -16.70
CA ASN A 146 -7.56 6.41 -18.11
C ASN A 146 -8.15 5.20 -18.84
N MET A 147 -7.76 3.98 -18.43
CA MET A 147 -8.15 2.75 -19.10
C MET A 147 -8.37 1.59 -18.15
N THR A 148 -9.44 0.84 -18.41
CA THR A 148 -9.66 -0.46 -17.78
C THR A 148 -9.18 -1.57 -18.72
N VAL A 149 -8.43 -2.53 -18.19
CA VAL A 149 -7.94 -3.72 -18.90
C VAL A 149 -8.59 -4.98 -18.34
N SER A 150 -8.24 -6.16 -18.84
CA SER A 150 -8.73 -7.44 -18.34
C SER A 150 -8.51 -7.58 -16.81
N SER A 151 -9.20 -8.52 -16.20
CA SER A 151 -8.98 -8.84 -14.78
C SER A 151 -7.52 -9.24 -14.49
N ASN A 152 -7.06 -8.97 -13.27
CA ASN A 152 -5.74 -9.40 -12.80
C ASN A 152 -5.58 -10.94 -12.82
N ASN A 153 -6.68 -11.70 -12.79
CA ASN A 153 -6.69 -13.15 -12.92
C ASN A 153 -6.57 -13.62 -14.38
N ASP A 154 -6.67 -12.70 -15.33
CA ASP A 154 -6.58 -12.98 -16.76
C ASP A 154 -5.23 -12.51 -17.33
N ARG A 155 -5.15 -11.32 -17.82
CA ARG A 155 -3.96 -10.84 -18.49
C ARG A 155 -3.77 -9.31 -18.41
N ALA A 156 -4.24 -8.69 -17.35
CA ALA A 156 -4.27 -7.24 -17.19
C ALA A 156 -2.97 -6.52 -17.58
N VAL A 157 -1.83 -6.99 -17.10
CA VAL A 157 -0.51 -6.41 -17.43
C VAL A 157 -0.14 -6.63 -18.89
N ALA A 158 -0.47 -7.79 -19.46
CA ALA A 158 -0.20 -8.06 -20.87
C ALA A 158 -1.04 -7.15 -21.77
N ASP A 159 -2.31 -6.92 -21.45
CA ASP A 159 -3.18 -6.00 -22.19
C ASP A 159 -2.65 -4.56 -22.17
N MET A 160 -2.17 -4.12 -21.00
CA MET A 160 -1.48 -2.84 -20.88
C MET A 160 -0.26 -2.77 -21.79
N ILE A 161 0.62 -3.77 -21.79
CA ILE A 161 1.81 -3.81 -22.64
C ILE A 161 1.43 -3.79 -24.12
N GLU A 162 0.47 -4.63 -24.53
CA GLU A 162 -0.02 -4.64 -25.92
C GLU A 162 -0.62 -3.30 -26.38
N TYR A 163 -1.24 -2.56 -25.45
CA TYR A 163 -1.70 -1.21 -25.74
C TYR A 163 -0.52 -0.24 -25.95
N LEU A 164 0.48 -0.30 -25.05
CA LEU A 164 1.65 0.59 -25.10
C LEU A 164 2.48 0.35 -26.38
N GLU A 165 2.62 -0.89 -26.83
CA GLU A 165 3.28 -1.23 -28.09
C GLU A 165 2.60 -0.62 -29.33
N LYS A 166 1.29 -0.37 -29.27
CA LYS A 166 0.53 0.24 -30.39
C LYS A 166 0.64 1.77 -30.45
N ILE A 167 0.97 2.40 -29.33
CA ILE A 167 1.04 3.87 -29.23
C ILE A 167 2.48 4.40 -29.16
N GLY A 168 3.45 3.53 -29.01
CA GLY A 168 4.90 3.83 -28.98
C GLY A 168 5.51 3.85 -30.29
#